data_b6ccc620c0db10b3e8bb5701152a5d36
#
_entry.id   b6ccc620c0db10b3e8bb5701152a5d36
#
_cell.length_a   1.000
_cell.length_b   1.000
_cell.length_c   1.000
_cell.angle_alpha   90.00
_cell.angle_beta   90.00
_cell.angle_gamma   90.00
#
_symmetry.space_group_name_H-M   'P 1'
#
loop_
_entity.id
_entity.type
_entity.pdbx_description
1 polymer ?
#
loop_
_entity_poly.entity_id
_entity_poly.type
_entity_poly.pdbx_seq_one_letter_code
_entity_poly.pdbx_strand_id
1 'polypeptide(L)'
;VIFVHGNHLMQEYSDPGYEYIATLLASKGYIAASIDENFLNSNWSGDYSHNEIFTRAWLILKHLECWREWNQQEDNPFYQTVDMDNIALVGHSRGGQAAPLATVINKQKRYYKDANQDFNFNFSIKGIVEIAPTAFYSMHKDKPLELENIDYLLLQGGYDQDVFSMAGSRKYNNLHFTDTNFHFKSVLYIYTANHGQFNTAWGRKDMPFPYSALLNLTPLM
;
A
#
# COMPACT_ATOMS: atom_id res chain seq x y z
N VAL A 1 -9.50 -1.63 7.22
CA VAL A 1 -8.49 -0.88 6.45
C VAL A 1 -7.12 -1.46 6.76
N ILE A 2 -6.35 -1.80 5.72
CA ILE A 2 -4.99 -2.34 5.86
C ILE A 2 -3.98 -1.30 5.37
N PHE A 3 -3.00 -0.97 6.21
CA PHE A 3 -1.87 -0.09 5.87
C PHE A 3 -0.64 -0.91 5.52
N VAL A 4 0.06 -0.47 4.49
CA VAL A 4 1.28 -1.12 3.99
C VAL A 4 2.36 -0.07 3.78
N HIS A 5 3.45 -0.19 4.53
CA HIS A 5 4.56 0.76 4.44
C HIS A 5 5.47 0.50 3.23
N GLY A 6 6.32 1.47 2.95
CA GLY A 6 7.35 1.38 1.93
C GLY A 6 8.66 0.80 2.44
N ASN A 7 9.70 0.98 1.62
CA ASN A 7 11.05 0.58 2.00
C ASN A 7 11.69 1.62 2.91
N HIS A 8 12.28 1.17 3.98
CA HIS A 8 13.07 1.97 4.92
C HIS A 8 14.19 1.11 5.51
N LEU A 9 14.81 1.55 6.60
CA LEU A 9 15.79 0.72 7.31
C LEU A 9 15.08 -0.48 7.94
N MET A 10 15.65 -1.67 7.77
CA MET A 10 15.09 -2.92 8.31
C MET A 10 14.98 -2.89 9.85
N GLN A 11 15.83 -2.14 10.51
CA GLN A 11 15.85 -2.00 11.97
C GLN A 11 14.85 -0.97 12.52
N GLU A 12 14.21 -0.19 11.66
CA GLU A 12 13.22 0.81 12.05
C GLU A 12 11.82 0.30 11.70
N TYR A 13 11.01 0.06 12.72
CA TYR A 13 9.64 -0.38 12.54
C TYR A 13 8.82 0.70 11.84
N SER A 14 8.40 0.42 10.62
CA SER A 14 7.69 1.38 9.76
C SER A 14 6.18 1.35 9.95
N ASP A 15 5.65 0.22 10.37
CA ASP A 15 4.22 -0.02 10.56
C ASP A 15 3.55 0.89 11.60
N PRO A 16 4.19 1.27 12.76
CA PRO A 16 3.57 2.20 13.71
C PRO A 16 3.45 3.62 13.16
N GLY A 17 4.18 3.95 12.11
CA GLY A 17 4.19 5.30 11.55
C GLY A 17 2.86 5.81 11.00
N TYR A 18 1.84 4.96 10.93
CA TYR A 18 0.47 5.33 10.49
C TYR A 18 -0.54 5.36 11.64
N GLU A 19 -0.10 5.26 12.90
CA GLU A 19 -0.97 5.25 14.07
C GLU A 19 -1.93 6.44 14.11
N TYR A 20 -1.46 7.63 13.72
CA TYR A 20 -2.26 8.86 13.73
C TYR A 20 -3.52 8.76 12.86
N ILE A 21 -3.43 8.13 11.68
CA ILE A 21 -4.58 7.96 10.79
C ILE A 21 -5.37 6.70 11.14
N ALA A 22 -4.70 5.65 11.61
CA ALA A 22 -5.35 4.44 12.09
C ALA A 22 -6.26 4.74 13.28
N THR A 23 -5.79 5.54 14.25
CA THR A 23 -6.58 6.01 15.40
C THR A 23 -7.78 6.84 14.94
N LEU A 24 -7.59 7.75 13.98
CA LEU A 24 -8.71 8.53 13.42
C LEU A 24 -9.76 7.63 12.78
N LEU A 25 -9.35 6.64 11.99
CA LEU A 25 -10.27 5.68 11.36
C LEU A 25 -10.98 4.82 12.41
N ALA A 26 -10.26 4.34 13.43
CA ALA A 26 -10.84 3.57 14.52
C ALA A 26 -11.91 4.37 15.28
N SER A 27 -11.69 5.68 15.50
CA SER A 27 -12.68 6.57 16.11
C SER A 27 -13.96 6.75 15.30
N LYS A 28 -13.93 6.35 14.01
CA LYS A 28 -15.07 6.35 13.09
C LYS A 28 -15.69 4.96 12.90
N GLY A 29 -15.24 3.97 13.66
CA GLY A 29 -15.79 2.61 13.63
C GLY A 29 -15.11 1.67 12.63
N TYR A 30 -13.96 2.06 12.05
CA TYR A 30 -13.18 1.17 11.19
C TYR A 30 -12.20 0.32 12.01
N ILE A 31 -11.99 -0.91 11.58
CA ILE A 31 -10.83 -1.68 12.00
C ILE A 31 -9.67 -1.25 11.10
N ALA A 32 -8.58 -0.77 11.71
CA ALA A 32 -7.39 -0.31 11.02
C ALA A 32 -6.17 -1.10 11.50
N ALA A 33 -5.50 -1.76 10.60
CA ALA A 33 -4.31 -2.56 10.89
C ALA A 33 -3.16 -2.16 9.97
N SER A 34 -1.96 -1.97 10.53
CA SER A 34 -0.74 -1.71 9.78
C SER A 34 0.13 -2.96 9.80
N ILE A 35 0.54 -3.42 8.62
CA ILE A 35 1.30 -4.65 8.45
C ILE A 35 2.79 -4.34 8.63
N ASP A 36 3.48 -5.13 9.46
CA ASP A 36 4.93 -5.13 9.52
C ASP A 36 5.51 -5.94 8.36
N GLU A 37 6.13 -5.25 7.43
CA GLU A 37 6.86 -5.81 6.31
C GLU A 37 8.35 -5.40 6.32
N ASN A 38 8.89 -5.02 7.50
CA ASN A 38 10.27 -4.55 7.64
C ASN A 38 11.31 -5.56 7.17
N PHE A 39 11.04 -6.84 7.29
CA PHE A 39 11.91 -7.90 6.79
C PHE A 39 12.08 -7.89 5.25
N LEU A 40 11.20 -7.21 4.53
CA LEU A 40 11.32 -6.97 3.09
C LEU A 40 12.05 -5.66 2.76
N ASN A 41 12.36 -4.86 3.78
CA ASN A 41 13.15 -3.66 3.60
C ASN A 41 14.60 -4.02 3.30
N SER A 42 15.21 -3.27 2.42
CA SER A 42 16.61 -3.49 2.08
C SER A 42 17.40 -2.23 2.37
N ASN A 43 18.61 -2.44 2.88
CA ASN A 43 19.62 -1.41 2.98
C ASN A 43 20.10 -0.99 1.57
N TRP A 44 21.27 -0.40 1.47
CA TRP A 44 21.90 0.13 0.28
C TRP A 44 21.64 -0.54 -1.07
N SER A 45 21.53 -1.84 -1.11
CA SER A 45 21.51 -2.59 -2.38
C SER A 45 20.11 -2.82 -2.92
N GLY A 46 19.07 -2.51 -2.19
CA GLY A 46 17.67 -2.69 -2.58
C GLY A 46 17.40 -3.87 -3.52
N ASP A 47 16.33 -4.56 -3.42
CA ASP A 47 15.93 -5.46 -4.50
C ASP A 47 15.42 -4.64 -5.69
N TYR A 48 16.33 -4.21 -6.55
CA TYR A 48 15.99 -3.55 -7.82
C TYR A 48 15.27 -4.48 -8.81
N SER A 49 15.18 -5.77 -8.51
CA SER A 49 14.40 -6.73 -9.31
C SER A 49 12.89 -6.56 -9.12
N HIS A 50 12.46 -5.79 -8.12
CA HIS A 50 11.07 -5.56 -7.76
C HIS A 50 10.28 -6.84 -7.37
N ASN A 51 10.94 -7.94 -7.08
CA ASN A 51 10.27 -9.17 -6.65
C ASN A 51 9.61 -9.01 -5.28
N GLU A 52 10.17 -8.17 -4.41
CA GLU A 52 9.63 -7.89 -3.09
C GLU A 52 8.25 -7.21 -3.15
N ILE A 53 7.94 -6.46 -4.21
CA ILE A 53 6.62 -5.85 -4.39
C ILE A 53 5.52 -6.91 -4.52
N PHE A 54 5.79 -8.00 -5.25
CA PHE A 54 4.86 -9.12 -5.31
C PHE A 54 4.67 -9.75 -3.93
N THR A 55 5.76 -9.92 -3.18
CA THR A 55 5.70 -10.48 -1.83
C THR A 55 4.90 -9.58 -0.89
N ARG A 56 5.10 -8.26 -0.94
CA ARG A 56 4.28 -7.29 -0.19
C ARG A 56 2.79 -7.42 -0.54
N ALA A 57 2.48 -7.43 -1.83
CA ALA A 57 1.10 -7.58 -2.31
C ALA A 57 0.47 -8.91 -1.87
N TRP A 58 1.24 -9.99 -1.90
CA TRP A 58 0.79 -11.30 -1.45
C TRP A 58 0.55 -11.34 0.06
N LEU A 59 1.43 -10.73 0.86
CA LEU A 59 1.28 -10.61 2.32
C LEU A 59 0.02 -9.83 2.71
N ILE A 60 -0.33 -8.77 1.99
CA ILE A 60 -1.62 -8.07 2.19
C ILE A 60 -2.77 -9.07 2.13
N LEU A 61 -2.80 -9.91 1.10
CA LEU A 61 -3.87 -10.90 0.90
C LEU A 61 -3.84 -11.99 1.98
N LYS A 62 -2.66 -12.41 2.42
CA LYS A 62 -2.50 -13.35 3.54
C LYS A 62 -2.98 -12.77 4.86
N HIS A 63 -2.74 -11.49 5.12
CA HIS A 63 -3.32 -10.82 6.27
C HIS A 63 -4.86 -10.78 6.20
N LEU A 64 -5.42 -10.50 5.03
CA LEU A 64 -6.88 -10.56 4.84
C LEU A 64 -7.44 -11.98 5.05
N GLU A 65 -6.69 -13.03 4.71
CA GLU A 65 -7.07 -14.41 5.07
C GLU A 65 -7.14 -14.60 6.58
N CYS A 66 -6.14 -14.13 7.34
CA CYS A 66 -6.18 -14.18 8.80
C CYS A 66 -7.40 -13.46 9.37
N TRP A 67 -7.71 -12.25 8.86
CA TRP A 67 -8.91 -11.51 9.28
C TRP A 67 -10.20 -12.28 8.97
N ARG A 68 -10.30 -12.91 7.82
CA ARG A 68 -11.45 -13.75 7.44
C ARG A 68 -11.59 -14.96 8.37
N GLU A 69 -10.47 -15.62 8.71
CA GLU A 69 -10.44 -16.75 9.64
C GLU A 69 -10.84 -16.31 11.05
N TRP A 70 -10.27 -15.23 11.58
CA TRP A 70 -10.62 -14.70 12.90
C TRP A 70 -12.08 -14.31 13.00
N ASN A 71 -12.65 -13.75 11.93
CA ASN A 71 -14.07 -13.40 11.87
C ASN A 71 -15.01 -14.64 11.88
N GLN A 72 -14.49 -15.83 11.64
CA GLN A 72 -15.24 -17.10 11.63
C GLN A 72 -15.00 -17.95 12.88
N GLN A 73 -14.03 -17.64 13.70
CA GLN A 73 -13.65 -18.42 14.90
C GLN A 73 -14.41 -17.90 16.13
N GLU A 74 -15.27 -18.73 16.73
CA GLU A 74 -16.15 -18.35 17.85
C GLU A 74 -15.40 -17.87 19.11
N ASP A 75 -14.21 -18.34 19.36
CA ASP A 75 -13.35 -17.96 20.49
C ASP A 75 -12.44 -16.77 20.19
N ASN A 76 -12.48 -16.22 18.99
CA ASN A 76 -11.66 -15.09 18.59
C ASN A 76 -12.36 -13.75 18.94
N PRO A 77 -11.63 -12.75 19.47
CA PRO A 77 -12.21 -11.42 19.76
C PRO A 77 -12.85 -10.74 18.54
N PHE A 78 -12.46 -11.12 17.33
CA PHE A 78 -13.00 -10.57 16.08
C PHE A 78 -14.14 -11.39 15.47
N TYR A 79 -14.66 -12.39 16.20
CA TYR A 79 -15.75 -13.22 15.70
C TYR A 79 -16.96 -12.39 15.31
N GLN A 80 -17.38 -12.49 14.06
CA GLN A 80 -18.53 -11.77 13.46
C GLN A 80 -18.51 -10.23 13.65
N THR A 81 -17.31 -9.63 13.83
CA THR A 81 -17.18 -8.18 14.02
C THR A 81 -16.49 -7.48 12.84
N VAL A 82 -15.91 -8.24 11.91
CA VAL A 82 -15.17 -7.69 10.78
C VAL A 82 -16.04 -7.66 9.53
N ASP A 83 -16.27 -6.47 9.01
CA ASP A 83 -16.92 -6.30 7.71
C ASP A 83 -15.92 -6.64 6.58
N MET A 84 -16.02 -7.88 6.07
CA MET A 84 -15.18 -8.37 4.99
C MET A 84 -15.68 -7.95 3.59
N ASP A 85 -16.84 -7.28 3.51
CA ASP A 85 -17.42 -6.80 2.25
C ASP A 85 -16.96 -5.38 1.91
N ASN A 86 -16.35 -4.66 2.87
CA ASN A 86 -15.91 -3.28 2.71
C ASN A 86 -14.43 -3.11 3.16
N ILE A 87 -13.51 -3.53 2.30
CA ILE A 87 -12.08 -3.50 2.55
C ILE A 87 -11.45 -2.33 1.78
N ALA A 88 -10.58 -1.58 2.46
CA ALA A 88 -9.72 -0.58 1.83
C ALA A 88 -8.24 -0.87 2.13
N LEU A 89 -7.38 -0.60 1.15
CA LEU A 89 -5.93 -0.72 1.25
C LEU A 89 -5.30 0.66 1.19
N VAL A 90 -4.36 0.92 2.09
CA VAL A 90 -3.58 2.16 2.12
C VAL A 90 -2.11 1.81 1.98
N GLY A 91 -1.50 2.19 0.89
CA GLY A 91 -0.09 1.88 0.63
C GLY A 91 0.77 3.14 0.49
N HIS A 92 1.94 3.14 1.11
CA HIS A 92 2.90 4.23 1.00
C HIS A 92 4.17 3.76 0.28
N SER A 93 4.69 4.58 -0.65
CA SER A 93 5.93 4.28 -1.37
C SER A 93 5.84 2.92 -2.12
N ARG A 94 6.69 1.95 -1.79
CA ARG A 94 6.60 0.57 -2.32
C ARG A 94 5.31 -0.14 -1.87
N GLY A 95 4.79 0.14 -0.68
CA GLY A 95 3.46 -0.30 -0.25
C GLY A 95 2.36 0.27 -1.15
N GLY A 96 2.52 1.51 -1.63
CA GLY A 96 1.63 2.12 -2.61
C GLY A 96 1.66 1.45 -3.98
N GLN A 97 2.75 0.78 -4.33
CA GLN A 97 2.80 -0.10 -5.50
C GLN A 97 2.17 -1.47 -5.20
N ALA A 98 2.36 -1.98 -3.99
CA ALA A 98 1.88 -3.31 -3.59
C ALA A 98 0.36 -3.37 -3.42
N ALA A 99 -0.27 -2.34 -2.87
CA ALA A 99 -1.71 -2.32 -2.62
C ALA A 99 -2.56 -2.50 -3.90
N PRO A 100 -2.35 -1.74 -4.99
CA PRO A 100 -3.07 -2.00 -6.23
C PRO A 100 -2.69 -3.35 -6.87
N LEU A 101 -1.44 -3.81 -6.73
CA LEU A 101 -1.05 -5.13 -7.22
C LEU A 101 -1.80 -6.25 -6.46
N ALA A 102 -2.01 -6.08 -5.16
CA ALA A 102 -2.81 -7.01 -4.36
C ALA A 102 -4.25 -7.13 -4.90
N THR A 103 -4.86 -6.04 -5.36
CA THR A 103 -6.22 -6.11 -5.93
C THR A 103 -6.27 -6.89 -7.24
N VAL A 104 -5.20 -6.86 -8.02
CA VAL A 104 -5.09 -7.67 -9.26
C VAL A 104 -4.87 -9.14 -8.92
N ILE A 105 -3.97 -9.45 -7.98
CA ILE A 105 -3.72 -10.83 -7.53
C ILE A 105 -4.98 -11.41 -6.88
N ASN A 106 -5.73 -10.61 -6.13
CA ASN A 106 -6.98 -11.00 -5.48
C ASN A 106 -8.02 -11.63 -6.43
N LYS A 107 -8.03 -11.20 -7.68
CA LYS A 107 -8.94 -11.69 -8.72
C LYS A 107 -8.41 -12.92 -9.47
N GLN A 108 -7.16 -13.34 -9.21
CA GLN A 108 -6.55 -14.47 -9.92
C GLN A 108 -6.88 -15.79 -9.25
N LYS A 109 -7.03 -16.84 -10.07
CA LYS A 109 -7.31 -18.19 -9.59
C LYS A 109 -6.05 -18.94 -9.17
N ARG A 110 -4.89 -18.53 -9.66
CA ARG A 110 -3.60 -19.19 -9.35
C ARG A 110 -2.40 -18.30 -9.59
N TYR A 111 -1.29 -18.71 -9.01
CA TYR A 111 -0.03 -18.02 -9.17
C TYR A 111 0.53 -18.15 -10.59
N TYR A 112 0.84 -17.05 -11.24
CA TYR A 112 1.26 -17.06 -12.65
C TYR A 112 2.62 -17.73 -12.92
N LYS A 113 3.48 -17.88 -11.89
CA LYS A 113 4.78 -18.57 -12.00
C LYS A 113 4.71 -20.04 -11.59
N ASP A 114 3.64 -20.48 -10.94
CA ASP A 114 3.45 -21.87 -10.52
C ASP A 114 1.97 -22.26 -10.64
N ALA A 115 1.69 -23.05 -11.67
CA ALA A 115 0.34 -23.50 -11.95
C ALA A 115 -0.25 -24.46 -10.90
N ASN A 116 0.58 -24.99 -9.98
CA ASN A 116 0.12 -25.85 -8.88
C ASN A 116 -0.33 -25.04 -7.65
N GLN A 117 -0.05 -23.73 -7.63
CA GLN A 117 -0.44 -22.86 -6.53
C GLN A 117 -1.72 -22.12 -6.86
N ASP A 118 -2.85 -22.63 -6.37
CA ASP A 118 -4.14 -21.97 -6.48
C ASP A 118 -4.28 -20.83 -5.46
N PHE A 119 -4.98 -19.78 -5.86
CA PHE A 119 -5.39 -18.66 -5.02
C PHE A 119 -6.90 -18.71 -4.76
N ASN A 120 -7.29 -18.46 -3.54
CA ASN A 120 -8.69 -18.37 -3.13
C ASN A 120 -8.92 -17.10 -2.30
N PHE A 121 -8.41 -15.99 -2.78
CA PHE A 121 -8.54 -14.71 -2.08
C PHE A 121 -9.95 -14.15 -2.24
N ASN A 122 -10.29 -13.59 -3.38
CA ASN A 122 -11.63 -13.06 -3.72
C ASN A 122 -12.21 -12.10 -2.66
N PHE A 123 -11.36 -11.28 -2.05
CA PHE A 123 -11.77 -10.28 -1.07
C PHE A 123 -12.51 -9.12 -1.73
N SER A 124 -13.46 -8.51 -1.03
CA SER A 124 -14.22 -7.35 -1.49
C SER A 124 -13.44 -6.06 -1.22
N ILE A 125 -12.38 -5.82 -1.98
CA ILE A 125 -11.58 -4.59 -1.88
C ILE A 125 -12.30 -3.49 -2.66
N LYS A 126 -12.77 -2.46 -1.95
CA LYS A 126 -13.57 -1.36 -2.49
C LYS A 126 -12.75 -0.11 -2.81
N GLY A 127 -11.66 0.11 -2.09
CA GLY A 127 -10.88 1.33 -2.26
C GLY A 127 -9.39 1.15 -2.04
N ILE A 128 -8.63 1.99 -2.71
CA ILE A 128 -7.17 2.08 -2.59
C ILE A 128 -6.80 3.54 -2.32
N VAL A 129 -5.96 3.74 -1.31
CA VAL A 129 -5.24 4.99 -1.09
C VAL A 129 -3.77 4.75 -1.34
N GLU A 130 -3.19 5.48 -2.26
CA GLU A 130 -1.75 5.48 -2.51
C GLU A 130 -1.12 6.76 -2.00
N ILE A 131 -0.07 6.63 -1.21
CA ILE A 131 0.72 7.74 -0.68
C ILE A 131 2.09 7.68 -1.32
N ALA A 132 2.44 8.69 -2.11
CA ALA A 132 3.72 8.82 -2.78
C ALA A 132 4.23 7.48 -3.38
N PRO A 133 3.42 6.77 -4.20
CA PRO A 133 3.73 5.42 -4.65
C PRO A 133 4.92 5.40 -5.60
N THR A 134 5.74 4.36 -5.48
CA THR A 134 6.79 4.04 -6.44
C THR A 134 6.18 3.56 -7.76
N ALA A 135 6.94 2.88 -8.57
CA ALA A 135 6.62 2.52 -9.95
C ALA A 135 5.19 2.00 -10.22
N PHE A 136 4.93 1.75 -11.46
CA PHE A 136 3.61 1.64 -12.11
C PHE A 136 3.34 0.25 -12.72
N TYR A 137 4.20 -0.72 -12.49
CA TYR A 137 4.19 -1.96 -13.26
C TYR A 137 3.24 -3.02 -12.71
N SER A 138 2.61 -3.76 -13.63
CA SER A 138 1.89 -5.00 -13.34
C SER A 138 2.87 -6.13 -13.01
N MET A 139 2.35 -7.33 -12.77
CA MET A 139 3.16 -8.54 -12.65
C MET A 139 4.04 -8.83 -13.88
N HIS A 140 3.69 -8.28 -15.02
CA HIS A 140 4.49 -8.29 -16.24
C HIS A 140 5.15 -6.93 -16.40
N LYS A 141 6.47 -6.86 -16.33
CA LYS A 141 7.29 -5.63 -16.33
C LYS A 141 6.96 -4.65 -17.47
N ASP A 142 6.34 -5.14 -18.53
CA ASP A 142 6.08 -4.35 -19.75
C ASP A 142 4.63 -3.86 -19.88
N LYS A 143 3.76 -4.16 -18.92
CA LYS A 143 2.36 -3.73 -18.95
C LYS A 143 2.02 -2.84 -17.78
N PRO A 144 1.34 -1.73 -17.99
CA PRO A 144 0.80 -0.93 -16.89
C PRO A 144 -0.21 -1.75 -16.08
N LEU A 145 -0.30 -1.43 -14.81
CA LEU A 145 -1.32 -1.99 -13.94
C LEU A 145 -2.67 -1.36 -14.30
N GLU A 146 -3.62 -2.17 -14.70
CA GLU A 146 -4.98 -1.74 -14.98
C GLU A 146 -5.86 -1.99 -13.75
N LEU A 147 -6.59 -0.98 -13.33
CA LEU A 147 -7.54 -1.04 -12.23
C LEU A 147 -8.93 -0.70 -12.78
N GLU A 148 -9.93 -1.45 -12.35
CA GLU A 148 -11.31 -1.25 -12.75
C GLU A 148 -12.25 -1.26 -11.54
N ASN A 149 -13.19 -0.31 -11.55
CA ASN A 149 -14.32 -0.29 -10.64
C ASN A 149 -13.90 -0.34 -9.15
N ILE A 150 -12.93 0.52 -8.80
CA ILE A 150 -12.42 0.65 -7.44
C ILE A 150 -12.25 2.14 -7.11
N ASP A 151 -12.61 2.54 -5.91
CA ASP A 151 -12.40 3.90 -5.44
C ASP A 151 -10.91 4.15 -5.23
N TYR A 152 -10.44 5.32 -5.64
CA TYR A 152 -9.01 5.61 -5.65
C TYR A 152 -8.67 7.02 -5.17
N LEU A 153 -7.74 7.08 -4.22
CA LEU A 153 -7.16 8.34 -3.76
C LEU A 153 -5.64 8.29 -3.85
N LEU A 154 -5.06 9.27 -4.53
CA LEU A 154 -3.62 9.49 -4.57
C LEU A 154 -3.26 10.70 -3.71
N LEU A 155 -2.31 10.52 -2.78
CA LEU A 155 -1.63 11.59 -2.07
C LEU A 155 -0.21 11.71 -2.57
N GLN A 156 0.19 12.90 -3.02
CA GLN A 156 1.54 13.15 -3.52
C GLN A 156 2.13 14.39 -2.87
N GLY A 157 3.34 14.25 -2.33
CA GLY A 157 4.10 15.36 -1.79
C GLY A 157 4.75 16.20 -2.88
N GLY A 158 4.68 17.54 -2.77
CA GLY A 158 5.31 18.46 -3.73
C GLY A 158 6.82 18.58 -3.58
N TYR A 159 7.34 18.22 -2.40
CA TYR A 159 8.77 18.17 -2.10
C TYR A 159 9.31 16.75 -1.95
N ASP A 160 8.59 15.78 -2.53
CA ASP A 160 9.03 14.39 -2.57
C ASP A 160 10.25 14.26 -3.50
N GLN A 161 11.43 14.05 -2.94
CA GLN A 161 12.69 13.87 -3.67
C GLN A 161 13.08 12.38 -3.78
N ASP A 162 12.42 11.50 -3.07
CA ASP A 162 12.60 10.05 -3.21
C ASP A 162 11.79 9.54 -4.40
N VAL A 163 10.51 9.86 -4.48
CA VAL A 163 9.62 9.46 -5.58
C VAL A 163 9.16 10.68 -6.39
N PHE A 164 10.10 11.34 -7.03
CA PHE A 164 9.83 12.53 -7.85
C PHE A 164 9.12 12.24 -9.18
N SER A 165 8.99 10.98 -9.58
CA SER A 165 8.41 10.55 -10.86
C SER A 165 6.90 10.70 -10.95
N MET A 166 6.20 11.00 -9.84
CA MET A 166 4.75 11.06 -9.74
C MET A 166 4.06 9.82 -10.36
N ALA A 167 4.59 8.64 -10.06
CA ALA A 167 4.14 7.38 -10.68
C ALA A 167 2.65 7.08 -10.44
N GLY A 168 2.09 7.54 -9.32
CA GLY A 168 0.67 7.39 -9.00
C GLY A 168 -0.26 8.09 -10.01
N SER A 169 0.17 9.19 -10.63
CA SER A 169 -0.65 9.88 -11.63
C SER A 169 -0.93 9.03 -12.87
N ARG A 170 -0.01 8.13 -13.23
CA ARG A 170 -0.22 7.18 -14.33
C ARG A 170 -1.26 6.13 -13.97
N LYS A 171 -1.26 5.64 -12.74
CA LYS A 171 -2.29 4.71 -12.25
C LYS A 171 -3.66 5.38 -12.22
N TYR A 172 -3.73 6.61 -11.75
CA TYR A 172 -4.95 7.41 -11.80
C TYR A 172 -5.53 7.50 -13.22
N ASN A 173 -4.68 7.73 -14.22
CA ASN A 173 -5.12 7.83 -15.62
C ASN A 173 -5.60 6.48 -16.17
N ASN A 174 -5.01 5.37 -15.74
CA ASN A 174 -5.35 4.01 -16.20
C ASN A 174 -6.44 3.33 -15.37
N LEU A 175 -7.02 4.02 -14.41
CA LEU A 175 -8.19 3.53 -13.69
C LEU A 175 -9.46 3.85 -14.48
N HIS A 176 -10.24 2.83 -14.78
CA HIS A 176 -11.48 2.90 -15.53
C HIS A 176 -12.68 2.46 -14.71
N PHE A 177 -13.80 3.14 -14.92
CA PHE A 177 -15.10 2.76 -14.37
C PHE A 177 -15.96 2.25 -15.51
N THR A 178 -16.32 0.98 -15.46
CA THR A 178 -17.02 0.26 -16.54
C THR A 178 -18.38 -0.25 -16.12
N ASP A 179 -18.67 -0.26 -14.81
CA ASP A 179 -19.96 -0.61 -14.25
C ASP A 179 -20.87 0.64 -14.07
N THR A 180 -22.04 0.46 -13.47
CA THR A 180 -23.03 1.52 -13.25
C THR A 180 -23.04 2.03 -11.80
N ASN A 181 -22.12 1.54 -10.95
CA ASN A 181 -22.02 1.97 -9.58
C ASN A 181 -21.37 3.35 -9.48
N PHE A 182 -21.62 4.03 -8.36
CA PHE A 182 -20.89 5.24 -8.05
C PHE A 182 -19.45 4.89 -7.64
N HIS A 183 -18.49 5.50 -8.30
CA HIS A 183 -17.08 5.42 -7.95
C HIS A 183 -16.47 6.81 -7.93
N PHE A 184 -15.38 6.97 -7.20
CA PHE A 184 -14.60 8.19 -7.27
C PHE A 184 -13.12 7.90 -7.49
N LYS A 185 -12.43 8.83 -8.11
CA LYS A 185 -10.96 8.90 -8.12
C LYS A 185 -10.51 10.33 -7.91
N SER A 186 -9.48 10.52 -7.08
CA SER A 186 -8.97 11.85 -6.77
C SER A 186 -7.45 11.84 -6.58
N VAL A 187 -6.84 12.98 -6.82
CA VAL A 187 -5.42 13.25 -6.54
C VAL A 187 -5.34 14.46 -5.63
N LEU A 188 -4.65 14.32 -4.52
CA LEU A 188 -4.29 15.42 -3.64
C LEU A 188 -2.78 15.66 -3.72
N TYR A 189 -2.42 16.82 -4.25
CA TYR A 189 -1.04 17.29 -4.28
C TYR A 189 -0.80 18.21 -3.09
N ILE A 190 0.09 17.79 -2.18
CA ILE A 190 0.36 18.50 -0.95
C ILE A 190 1.69 19.24 -1.11
N TYR A 191 1.61 20.54 -1.35
CA TYR A 191 2.73 21.38 -1.81
C TYR A 191 4.00 21.26 -0.98
N THR A 192 3.91 21.28 0.35
CA THR A 192 5.07 21.27 1.25
C THR A 192 5.44 19.90 1.81
N ALA A 193 4.71 18.87 1.46
CA ALA A 193 4.99 17.53 1.96
C ALA A 193 6.15 16.88 1.20
N ASN A 194 7.02 16.20 1.92
CA ASN A 194 8.04 15.32 1.37
C ASN A 194 7.64 13.84 1.55
N HIS A 195 8.48 12.92 1.09
CA HIS A 195 8.19 11.49 1.11
C HIS A 195 7.94 10.95 2.52
N GLY A 196 8.85 11.24 3.46
CA GLY A 196 8.81 10.68 4.81
C GLY A 196 7.74 11.27 5.73
N GLN A 197 7.16 12.43 5.40
CA GLN A 197 6.21 13.11 6.29
C GLN A 197 4.89 12.35 6.49
N PHE A 198 4.57 11.42 5.63
CA PHE A 198 3.36 10.59 5.75
C PHE A 198 3.52 9.41 6.72
N ASN A 199 4.74 9.16 7.19
CA ASN A 199 5.03 8.11 8.16
C ASN A 199 5.80 8.69 9.35
N THR A 200 5.22 8.68 10.53
CA THR A 200 5.81 9.33 11.72
C THR A 200 7.07 8.61 12.23
N ALA A 201 7.22 7.31 11.95
CA ALA A 201 8.42 6.55 12.31
C ALA A 201 9.63 6.92 11.44
N TRP A 202 9.40 7.35 10.19
CA TRP A 202 10.49 7.77 9.30
C TRP A 202 11.01 9.18 9.61
N GLY A 203 10.39 9.87 10.54
CA GLY A 203 10.65 11.26 10.79
C GLY A 203 10.17 12.14 9.62
N ARG A 204 10.81 13.27 9.43
CA ARG A 204 10.42 14.22 8.38
C ARG A 204 11.43 14.24 7.22
N LYS A 205 12.07 13.12 6.93
CA LYS A 205 13.11 13.01 5.91
C LYS A 205 12.59 12.24 4.72
N ASP A 206 13.00 12.64 3.52
CA ASP A 206 12.68 11.91 2.30
C ASP A 206 13.32 10.51 2.27
N MET A 207 14.56 10.45 2.71
CA MET A 207 15.36 9.23 2.67
C MET A 207 15.98 8.93 4.02
N PRO A 208 16.22 7.65 4.35
CA PRO A 208 16.94 7.27 5.55
C PRO A 208 18.41 7.70 5.50
N PHE A 209 19.06 7.75 6.67
CA PHE A 209 20.50 7.89 6.73
C PHE A 209 21.18 6.66 6.08
N PRO A 210 22.28 6.79 5.32
CA PRO A 210 23.09 8.02 5.16
C PRO A 210 22.66 8.92 3.98
N TYR A 211 21.72 8.52 3.16
CA TYR A 211 21.32 9.28 1.96
C TYR A 211 20.84 10.69 2.29
N SER A 212 20.02 10.82 3.33
CA SER A 212 19.55 12.14 3.78
C SER A 212 20.67 13.10 4.18
N ALA A 213 21.80 12.58 4.69
CA ALA A 213 22.96 13.37 5.01
C ALA A 213 23.79 13.74 3.78
N LEU A 214 23.95 12.78 2.84
CA LEU A 214 24.73 12.98 1.61
C LEU A 214 24.07 13.99 0.67
N LEU A 215 22.75 13.94 0.58
CA LEU A 215 21.99 14.81 -0.31
C LEU A 215 21.49 16.08 0.37
N ASN A 216 21.84 16.27 1.64
CA ASN A 216 21.40 17.41 2.46
C ASN A 216 19.88 17.64 2.39
N LEU A 217 19.12 16.53 2.31
CA LEU A 217 17.67 16.54 2.27
C LEU A 217 17.14 16.78 3.67
N THR A 218 17.05 18.04 4.04
CA THR A 218 16.38 18.43 5.28
C THR A 218 14.87 18.53 5.04
N PRO A 219 14.03 18.12 6.01
CA PRO A 219 12.61 18.34 5.91
C PRO A 219 12.36 19.84 5.84
N LEU A 220 11.60 20.26 4.87
CA LEU A 220 11.04 21.60 4.85
C LEU A 220 9.93 21.65 5.90
N MET A 221 10.06 22.56 6.84
CA MET A 221 9.06 22.79 7.89
C MET A 221 7.83 23.49 7.34
#